data_7f536b2a883777832fa56f0016e8bafc
#
_entry.id   7f536b2a883777832fa56f0016e8bafc
#
_cell.length_a   1.000
_cell.length_b   1.000
_cell.length_c   1.000
_cell.angle_alpha   90.00
_cell.angle_beta   90.00
_cell.angle_gamma   90.00
#
_symmetry.space_group_name_H-M   'P 1'
#
loop_
_entity.id
_entity.type
_entity.pdbx_description
1 polymer ?
#
loop_
_entity_poly.entity_id
_entity_poly.type
_entity_poly.pdbx_seq_one_letter_code
_entity_poly.pdbx_strand_id
1 'polypeptide(L)'
;EGTQAAYLFPASDFDEIFSSILNLDWKKICKRIQDISAKFEKVLLSYGMIEMDAFYQIFTNAWGEQLSKEEFERYVYWHGNFGMHFKTMTHAYTGEKFAVMCDMDAVSIVEKRDKYAKNLPYRKFSAKEMEEIATYSSKSDECWHMLGETLHDQYGYDVEETEEMIDHLRKIVMEGNGVQELW
;
A
#
# COMPACT_ATOMS: atom_id res chain seq x y z
N GLU A 1 -13.86 -15.81 22.89
CA GLU A 1 -12.85 -16.89 23.03
C GLU A 1 -11.97 -16.88 21.80
N GLY A 2 -10.79 -16.28 21.92
CA GLY A 2 -9.83 -16.20 20.83
C GLY A 2 -9.10 -17.54 20.69
N THR A 3 -9.11 -18.11 19.50
CA THR A 3 -8.27 -19.26 19.14
C THR A 3 -6.82 -18.82 19.13
N GLN A 4 -6.05 -19.21 20.15
CA GLN A 4 -4.60 -19.06 20.13
C GLN A 4 -4.04 -20.10 19.14
N ALA A 5 -3.44 -19.62 18.04
CA ALA A 5 -2.67 -20.47 17.15
C ALA A 5 -1.34 -20.82 17.85
N ALA A 6 -1.16 -22.08 18.20
CA ALA A 6 0.10 -22.59 18.71
C ALA A 6 0.94 -23.09 17.53
N TYR A 7 2.13 -22.51 17.33
CA TYR A 7 3.12 -23.04 16.40
C TYR A 7 3.97 -24.09 17.11
N LEU A 8 3.84 -25.33 16.69
CA LEU A 8 4.67 -26.43 17.17
C LEU A 8 5.88 -26.59 16.28
N PHE A 9 7.06 -26.26 16.80
CA PHE A 9 8.33 -26.60 16.16
C PHE A 9 8.80 -27.98 16.69
N PRO A 10 9.37 -28.86 15.84
CA PRO A 10 10.02 -30.07 16.33
C PRO A 10 11.12 -29.68 17.33
N ALA A 11 11.15 -30.30 18.49
CA ALA A 11 12.13 -29.98 19.54
C ALA A 11 13.58 -30.21 19.11
N SER A 12 13.80 -31.10 18.14
CA SER A 12 15.12 -31.39 17.54
C SER A 12 15.73 -30.21 16.78
N ASP A 13 14.89 -29.34 16.21
CA ASP A 13 15.34 -28.29 15.30
C ASP A 13 15.39 -26.91 16.01
N PHE A 14 14.82 -26.85 17.23
CA PHE A 14 14.69 -25.58 17.95
C PHE A 14 16.03 -24.95 18.29
N ASP A 15 16.99 -25.74 18.78
CA ASP A 15 18.31 -25.24 19.17
C ASP A 15 19.12 -24.76 17.97
N GLU A 16 19.02 -25.46 16.83
CA GLU A 16 19.66 -25.08 15.58
C GLU A 16 19.05 -23.80 15.00
N ILE A 17 17.72 -23.72 14.93
CA ILE A 17 16.99 -22.53 14.47
C ILE A 17 17.29 -21.36 15.40
N PHE A 18 17.24 -21.56 16.71
CA PHE A 18 17.48 -20.50 17.68
C PHE A 18 18.93 -19.99 17.64
N SER A 19 19.89 -20.89 17.52
CA SER A 19 21.30 -20.52 17.35
C SER A 19 21.55 -19.76 16.06
N SER A 20 20.90 -20.15 14.96
CA SER A 20 20.96 -19.46 13.68
C SER A 20 20.38 -18.04 13.77
N ILE A 21 19.25 -17.89 14.46
CA ILE A 21 18.60 -16.60 14.68
C ILE A 21 19.48 -15.67 15.53
N LEU A 22 20.10 -16.17 16.59
CA LEU A 22 20.97 -15.37 17.47
C LEU A 22 22.24 -14.86 16.79
N ASN A 23 22.72 -15.55 15.76
CA ASN A 23 23.92 -15.19 15.00
C ASN A 23 23.65 -14.19 13.84
N LEU A 24 22.39 -13.79 13.62
CA LEU A 24 22.03 -12.83 12.58
C LEU A 24 22.40 -11.40 12.98
N ASP A 25 22.88 -10.63 12.02
CA ASP A 25 23.03 -9.16 12.19
C ASP A 25 21.65 -8.50 12.07
N TRP A 26 20.91 -8.52 13.18
CA TRP A 26 19.57 -7.95 13.28
C TRP A 26 19.50 -6.50 12.88
N LYS A 27 20.53 -5.70 13.18
CA LYS A 27 20.55 -4.29 12.82
C LYS A 27 20.55 -4.10 11.30
N LYS A 28 21.37 -4.90 10.62
CA LYS A 28 21.43 -4.89 9.16
C LYS A 28 20.14 -5.38 8.53
N ILE A 29 19.56 -6.45 9.08
CA ILE A 29 18.29 -7.03 8.61
C ILE A 29 17.16 -6.03 8.78
N CYS A 30 16.98 -5.44 9.96
CA CYS A 30 15.94 -4.46 10.23
C CYS A 30 16.06 -3.24 9.30
N LYS A 31 17.29 -2.74 9.10
CA LYS A 31 17.51 -1.63 8.16
C LYS A 31 17.09 -1.99 6.74
N ARG A 32 17.46 -3.18 6.25
CA ARG A 32 17.06 -3.64 4.92
C ARG A 32 15.54 -3.78 4.78
N ILE A 33 14.88 -4.33 5.80
CA ILE A 33 13.42 -4.44 5.82
C ILE A 33 12.77 -3.05 5.76
N GLN A 34 13.25 -2.09 6.56
CA GLN A 34 12.75 -0.71 6.55
C GLN A 34 12.93 -0.04 5.18
N ASP A 35 14.11 -0.20 4.55
CA ASP A 35 14.39 0.36 3.23
C ASP A 35 13.45 -0.22 2.16
N ILE A 36 13.18 -1.53 2.18
CA ILE A 36 12.25 -2.19 1.26
C ILE A 36 10.81 -1.74 1.52
N SER A 37 10.39 -1.66 2.80
CA SER A 37 9.06 -1.21 3.18
C SER A 37 8.78 0.21 2.69
N ALA A 38 9.71 1.12 2.90
CA ALA A 38 9.58 2.51 2.44
C ALA A 38 9.44 2.61 0.92
N LYS A 39 10.11 1.73 0.16
CA LYS A 39 9.96 1.66 -1.29
C LYS A 39 8.61 1.09 -1.69
N PHE A 40 8.11 0.07 -0.99
CA PHE A 40 6.77 -0.48 -1.23
C PHE A 40 5.68 0.56 -1.02
N GLU A 41 5.76 1.34 0.05
CA GLU A 41 4.84 2.44 0.33
C GLU A 41 4.84 3.47 -0.81
N LYS A 42 6.01 3.86 -1.33
CA LYS A 42 6.10 4.79 -2.46
C LYS A 42 5.41 4.27 -3.72
N VAL A 43 5.57 2.98 -4.04
CA VAL A 43 4.82 2.37 -5.14
C VAL A 43 3.32 2.42 -4.87
N LEU A 44 2.90 1.98 -3.70
CA LEU A 44 1.47 1.92 -3.38
C LEU A 44 0.82 3.30 -3.29
N LEU A 45 1.51 4.31 -2.78
CA LEU A 45 1.05 5.71 -2.84
C LEU A 45 0.89 6.21 -4.28
N SER A 46 1.71 5.71 -5.21
CA SER A 46 1.64 6.12 -6.62
C SER A 46 0.53 5.43 -7.41
N TYR A 47 0.13 4.23 -7.01
CA TYR A 47 -0.83 3.41 -7.76
C TYR A 47 -2.13 3.12 -6.99
N GLY A 48 -2.13 3.29 -5.69
CA GLY A 48 -3.23 2.95 -4.80
C GLY A 48 -3.45 1.44 -4.67
N MET A 49 -3.60 0.79 -5.83
CA MET A 49 -3.69 -0.66 -5.98
C MET A 49 -2.90 -1.12 -7.19
N ILE A 50 -2.21 -2.24 -7.07
CA ILE A 50 -1.36 -2.78 -8.14
C ILE A 50 -1.36 -4.30 -8.12
N GLU A 51 -1.41 -4.92 -9.31
CA GLU A 51 -1.26 -6.36 -9.49
C GLU A 51 0.17 -6.78 -9.11
N MET A 52 0.32 -7.95 -8.48
CA MET A 52 1.58 -8.41 -7.88
C MET A 52 2.73 -8.51 -8.87
N ASP A 53 2.46 -8.98 -10.10
CA ASP A 53 3.49 -9.10 -11.14
C ASP A 53 3.94 -7.74 -11.66
N ALA A 54 3.02 -6.81 -11.83
CA ALA A 54 3.33 -5.44 -12.18
C ALA A 54 4.10 -4.72 -11.07
N PHE A 55 3.72 -4.96 -9.81
CA PHE A 55 4.42 -4.42 -8.65
C PHE A 55 5.88 -4.87 -8.61
N TYR A 56 6.11 -6.18 -8.79
CA TYR A 56 7.47 -6.72 -8.84
C TYR A 56 8.31 -6.07 -9.95
N GLN A 57 7.76 -5.97 -11.16
CA GLN A 57 8.46 -5.36 -12.30
C GLN A 57 8.76 -3.87 -12.09
N ILE A 58 7.80 -3.11 -11.57
CA ILE A 58 7.96 -1.68 -11.32
C ILE A 58 9.00 -1.47 -10.21
N PHE A 59 8.89 -2.20 -9.11
CA PHE A 59 9.80 -2.13 -7.98
C PHE A 59 11.25 -2.43 -8.39
N THR A 60 11.48 -3.56 -9.08
CA THR A 60 12.82 -3.95 -9.51
C THR A 60 13.42 -2.99 -10.52
N ASN A 61 12.61 -2.49 -11.46
CA ASN A 61 13.06 -1.53 -12.46
C ASN A 61 13.40 -0.15 -11.86
N ALA A 62 12.61 0.31 -10.90
CA ALA A 62 12.78 1.64 -10.31
C ALA A 62 14.03 1.75 -9.43
N TRP A 63 14.32 0.71 -8.62
CA TRP A 63 15.44 0.75 -7.66
C TRP A 63 16.59 -0.21 -7.96
N GLY A 64 16.49 -1.04 -9.02
CA GLY A 64 17.52 -2.02 -9.36
C GLY A 64 17.69 -3.10 -8.28
N GLU A 65 16.67 -3.35 -7.48
CA GLU A 65 16.73 -4.31 -6.38
C GLU A 65 16.82 -5.73 -6.91
N GLN A 66 17.79 -6.48 -6.35
CA GLN A 66 18.01 -7.88 -6.69
C GLN A 66 17.25 -8.79 -5.69
N LEU A 67 15.94 -8.80 -5.80
CA LEU A 67 15.08 -9.77 -5.11
C LEU A 67 14.56 -10.76 -6.13
N SER A 68 14.57 -12.04 -5.79
CA SER A 68 13.79 -13.01 -6.55
C SER A 68 12.30 -12.70 -6.40
N LYS A 69 11.49 -13.13 -7.36
CA LYS A 69 10.03 -12.92 -7.30
C LYS A 69 9.45 -13.55 -6.02
N GLU A 70 9.95 -14.72 -5.63
CA GLU A 70 9.50 -15.41 -4.41
C GLU A 70 9.86 -14.63 -3.12
N GLU A 71 11.06 -14.05 -3.05
CA GLU A 71 11.44 -13.19 -1.93
C GLU A 71 10.58 -11.94 -1.87
N PHE A 72 10.35 -11.30 -3.02
CA PHE A 72 9.49 -10.13 -3.14
C PHE A 72 8.07 -10.45 -2.65
N GLU A 73 7.44 -11.53 -3.15
CA GLU A 73 6.10 -11.93 -2.72
C GLU A 73 6.03 -12.22 -1.22
N ARG A 74 7.07 -12.84 -0.63
CA ARG A 74 7.17 -13.03 0.81
C ARG A 74 7.22 -11.71 1.57
N TYR A 75 8.03 -10.76 1.12
CA TYR A 75 8.08 -9.43 1.72
C TYR A 75 6.72 -8.72 1.66
N VAL A 76 6.09 -8.70 0.48
CA VAL A 76 4.76 -8.08 0.31
C VAL A 76 3.72 -8.76 1.21
N TYR A 77 3.73 -10.11 1.27
CA TYR A 77 2.81 -10.86 2.13
C TYR A 77 2.99 -10.53 3.61
N TRP A 78 4.24 -10.50 4.09
CA TRP A 78 4.53 -10.17 5.49
C TRP A 78 4.12 -8.73 5.82
N HIS A 79 4.48 -7.77 4.99
CA HIS A 79 4.09 -6.37 5.18
C HIS A 79 2.58 -6.18 5.08
N GLY A 80 1.92 -6.82 4.15
CA GLY A 80 0.48 -6.73 3.98
C GLY A 80 -0.34 -7.37 5.10
N ASN A 81 0.22 -8.35 5.83
CA ASN A 81 -0.50 -9.00 6.92
C ASN A 81 -0.15 -8.43 8.31
N PHE A 82 1.02 -7.83 8.46
CA PHE A 82 1.51 -7.31 9.74
C PHE A 82 1.78 -5.81 9.73
N GLY A 83 1.78 -5.17 8.56
CA GLY A 83 1.87 -3.73 8.40
C GLY A 83 0.49 -3.07 8.48
N MET A 84 0.48 -1.76 8.76
CA MET A 84 -0.76 -1.00 8.91
C MET A 84 -1.15 -0.23 7.64
N HIS A 85 -0.28 -0.19 6.60
CA HIS A 85 -0.45 0.73 5.48
C HIS A 85 -1.08 0.11 4.24
N PHE A 86 -0.91 -1.19 4.02
CA PHE A 86 -1.52 -1.89 2.88
C PHE A 86 -1.86 -3.34 3.21
N LYS A 87 -2.66 -3.95 2.37
CA LYS A 87 -3.08 -5.36 2.47
C LYS A 87 -2.87 -6.07 1.14
N THR A 88 -2.79 -7.39 1.17
CA THR A 88 -2.83 -8.22 -0.03
C THR A 88 -4.24 -8.79 -0.22
N MET A 89 -4.69 -8.86 -1.47
CA MET A 89 -5.94 -9.51 -1.81
C MET A 89 -5.77 -10.41 -3.03
N THR A 90 -6.67 -11.40 -3.14
CA THR A 90 -6.76 -12.25 -4.32
C THR A 90 -8.15 -12.08 -4.93
N HIS A 91 -8.19 -11.79 -6.23
CA HIS A 91 -9.45 -11.68 -6.95
C HIS A 91 -10.14 -13.04 -7.02
N ALA A 92 -11.39 -13.11 -6.58
CA ALA A 92 -12.11 -14.38 -6.36
C ALA A 92 -12.31 -15.22 -7.64
N TYR A 93 -12.43 -14.56 -8.81
CA TYR A 93 -12.73 -15.23 -10.08
C TYR A 93 -11.50 -15.47 -10.94
N THR A 94 -10.52 -14.56 -10.94
CA THR A 94 -9.32 -14.65 -11.79
C THR A 94 -8.14 -15.29 -11.07
N GLY A 95 -8.13 -15.29 -9.74
CA GLY A 95 -7.00 -15.71 -8.93
C GLY A 95 -5.83 -14.71 -8.92
N GLU A 96 -5.98 -13.56 -9.57
CA GLU A 96 -4.97 -12.50 -9.59
C GLU A 96 -4.76 -11.94 -8.19
N LYS A 97 -3.49 -11.70 -7.87
CA LYS A 97 -3.09 -11.15 -6.57
C LYS A 97 -2.75 -9.68 -6.70
N PHE A 98 -3.22 -8.90 -5.75
CA PHE A 98 -3.01 -7.45 -5.68
C PHE A 98 -2.45 -7.04 -4.32
N ALA A 99 -1.66 -5.97 -4.33
CA ALA A 99 -1.38 -5.17 -3.15
C ALA A 99 -2.21 -3.89 -3.22
N VAL A 100 -2.84 -3.51 -2.12
CA VAL A 100 -3.78 -2.38 -2.07
C VAL A 100 -3.62 -1.61 -0.77
N MET A 101 -3.70 -0.29 -0.83
CA MET A 101 -3.71 0.57 0.37
C MET A 101 -4.91 0.23 1.26
N CYS A 102 -4.71 0.21 2.57
CA CYS A 102 -5.72 -0.26 3.52
C CYS A 102 -7.04 0.51 3.45
N ASP A 103 -6.98 1.78 3.11
CA ASP A 103 -8.14 2.68 3.10
C ASP A 103 -8.93 2.65 1.79
N MET A 104 -8.51 1.83 0.81
CA MET A 104 -9.15 1.76 -0.50
C MET A 104 -10.14 0.61 -0.62
N ASP A 105 -11.24 0.86 -1.33
CA ASP A 105 -12.18 -0.18 -1.79
C ASP A 105 -11.62 -0.89 -3.03
N ALA A 106 -10.87 -1.96 -2.75
CA ALA A 106 -10.21 -2.75 -3.79
C ALA A 106 -11.18 -3.36 -4.80
N VAL A 107 -12.40 -3.72 -4.38
CA VAL A 107 -13.40 -4.33 -5.28
C VAL A 107 -13.87 -3.31 -6.30
N SER A 108 -14.25 -2.11 -5.84
CA SER A 108 -14.64 -1.00 -6.72
C SER A 108 -13.54 -0.62 -7.71
N ILE A 109 -12.27 -0.58 -7.25
CA ILE A 109 -11.13 -0.26 -8.11
C ILE A 109 -10.94 -1.31 -9.20
N VAL A 110 -11.02 -2.62 -8.87
CA VAL A 110 -10.90 -3.71 -9.87
C VAL A 110 -12.02 -3.60 -10.89
N GLU A 111 -13.27 -3.44 -10.45
CA GLU A 111 -14.42 -3.32 -11.35
C GLU A 111 -14.29 -2.12 -12.30
N LYS A 112 -13.86 -0.96 -11.78
CA LYS A 112 -13.60 0.23 -12.59
C LYS A 112 -12.46 0.02 -13.58
N ARG A 113 -11.37 -0.61 -13.13
CA ARG A 113 -10.25 -0.93 -14.00
C ARG A 113 -10.66 -1.88 -15.11
N ASP A 114 -11.41 -2.93 -14.80
CA ASP A 114 -11.90 -3.88 -15.79
C ASP A 114 -12.85 -3.25 -16.80
N LYS A 115 -13.65 -2.32 -16.36
CA LYS A 115 -14.61 -1.61 -17.21
C LYS A 115 -13.96 -0.57 -18.12
N TYR A 116 -13.01 0.22 -17.59
CA TYR A 116 -12.51 1.40 -18.29
C TYR A 116 -11.06 1.30 -18.75
N ALA A 117 -10.26 0.44 -18.14
CA ALA A 117 -8.80 0.40 -18.31
C ALA A 117 -8.23 -1.02 -18.47
N LYS A 118 -9.04 -2.04 -18.73
CA LYS A 118 -8.64 -3.45 -18.77
C LYS A 118 -7.40 -3.73 -19.61
N ASN A 119 -7.25 -3.04 -20.73
CA ASN A 119 -6.14 -3.25 -21.68
C ASN A 119 -5.04 -2.18 -21.55
N LEU A 120 -5.13 -1.28 -20.57
CA LEU A 120 -4.13 -0.25 -20.36
C LEU A 120 -3.03 -0.79 -19.44
N PRO A 121 -1.76 -0.71 -19.88
CA PRO A 121 -0.65 -1.06 -19.01
C PRO A 121 -0.55 -0.06 -17.83
N TYR A 122 0.01 -0.50 -16.72
CA TYR A 122 0.36 0.41 -15.64
C TYR A 122 1.36 1.46 -16.15
N ARG A 123 1.13 2.73 -15.81
CA ARG A 123 2.11 3.78 -16.05
C ARG A 123 3.41 3.42 -15.30
N LYS A 124 4.53 3.55 -15.98
CA LYS A 124 5.84 3.31 -15.36
C LYS A 124 6.37 4.61 -14.79
N PHE A 125 6.36 4.70 -13.46
CA PHE A 125 7.02 5.78 -12.74
C PHE A 125 8.48 5.41 -12.47
N SER A 126 9.38 6.39 -12.55
CA SER A 126 10.74 6.27 -12.02
C SER A 126 10.74 6.36 -10.50
N ALA A 127 11.82 5.90 -9.87
CA ALA A 127 11.98 6.04 -8.41
C ALA A 127 11.82 7.50 -7.95
N LYS A 128 12.36 8.45 -8.72
CA LYS A 128 12.26 9.88 -8.43
C LYS A 128 10.82 10.39 -8.50
N GLU A 129 10.06 10.02 -9.53
CA GLU A 129 8.64 10.39 -9.63
C GLU A 129 7.82 9.81 -8.47
N MET A 130 8.09 8.56 -8.07
CA MET A 130 7.41 7.96 -6.91
C MET A 130 7.80 8.63 -5.58
N GLU A 131 9.03 9.09 -5.45
CA GLU A 131 9.46 9.91 -4.31
C GLU A 131 8.78 11.27 -4.29
N GLU A 132 8.67 11.91 -5.44
CA GLU A 132 7.96 13.16 -5.59
C GLU A 132 6.47 12.99 -5.23
N ILE A 133 5.80 11.95 -5.74
CA ILE A 133 4.40 11.65 -5.41
C ILE A 133 4.23 11.41 -3.90
N ALA A 134 5.10 10.61 -3.30
CA ALA A 134 5.06 10.36 -1.86
C ALA A 134 5.30 11.64 -1.03
N THR A 135 6.10 12.57 -1.54
CA THR A 135 6.33 13.88 -0.93
C THR A 135 5.18 14.85 -1.22
N TYR A 136 4.56 14.74 -2.40
CA TYR A 136 3.39 15.53 -2.78
C TYR A 136 2.13 15.14 -2.00
N SER A 137 2.04 13.93 -1.49
CA SER A 137 0.95 13.59 -0.57
C SER A 137 0.98 14.48 0.68
N SER A 138 2.17 14.94 1.08
CA SER A 138 2.32 15.96 2.13
C SER A 138 2.03 17.40 1.68
N LYS A 139 2.16 17.71 0.36
CA LYS A 139 1.83 19.04 -0.20
C LYS A 139 0.42 19.14 -0.77
N SER A 140 -0.20 18.03 -1.15
CA SER A 140 -1.64 17.98 -1.39
C SER A 140 -2.41 18.35 -0.12
N ASP A 141 -1.78 18.22 1.05
CA ASP A 141 -2.31 18.74 2.30
C ASP A 141 -2.58 20.26 2.25
N GLU A 142 -1.82 21.03 1.49
CA GLU A 142 -2.08 22.45 1.32
C GLU A 142 -3.40 22.73 0.58
N CYS A 143 -3.68 21.99 -0.49
CA CYS A 143 -4.98 22.09 -1.21
C CYS A 143 -6.15 21.62 -0.36
N TRP A 144 -5.96 20.52 0.37
CA TRP A 144 -6.97 19.98 1.27
C TRP A 144 -7.19 20.90 2.47
N HIS A 145 -6.13 21.52 2.98
CA HIS A 145 -6.23 22.53 4.04
C HIS A 145 -7.00 23.77 3.57
N MET A 146 -6.71 24.29 2.38
CA MET A 146 -7.47 25.38 1.78
C MET A 146 -8.95 25.02 1.58
N LEU A 147 -9.24 23.78 1.18
CA LEU A 147 -10.63 23.30 1.10
C LEU A 147 -11.28 23.28 2.47
N GLY A 148 -10.57 22.79 3.50
CA GLY A 148 -11.03 22.77 4.88
C GLY A 148 -11.33 24.17 5.42
N GLU A 149 -10.46 25.13 5.21
CA GLU A 149 -10.71 26.54 5.55
C GLU A 149 -11.95 27.06 4.84
N THR A 150 -12.13 26.72 3.56
CA THR A 150 -13.31 27.11 2.79
C THR A 150 -14.59 26.50 3.35
N LEU A 151 -14.58 25.22 3.70
CA LEU A 151 -15.72 24.52 4.31
C LEU A 151 -16.08 25.14 5.65
N HIS A 152 -15.10 25.45 6.48
CA HIS A 152 -15.29 26.09 7.76
C HIS A 152 -15.85 27.55 7.60
N ASP A 153 -15.18 28.37 6.81
CA ASP A 153 -15.46 29.81 6.73
C ASP A 153 -16.73 30.15 5.93
N GLN A 154 -17.02 29.38 4.86
CA GLN A 154 -18.14 29.67 3.98
C GLN A 154 -19.39 28.85 4.27
N TYR A 155 -19.22 27.63 4.75
CA TYR A 155 -20.32 26.68 4.99
C TYR A 155 -20.59 26.43 6.47
N GLY A 156 -19.72 26.90 7.39
CA GLY A 156 -19.92 26.85 8.84
C GLY A 156 -19.73 25.45 9.46
N TYR A 157 -19.05 24.53 8.75
CA TYR A 157 -18.68 23.25 9.33
C TYR A 157 -17.72 23.45 10.51
N ASP A 158 -17.88 22.66 11.56
CA ASP A 158 -16.90 22.65 12.64
C ASP A 158 -15.60 21.87 12.21
N VAL A 159 -14.59 21.85 13.07
CA VAL A 159 -13.29 21.24 12.75
C VAL A 159 -13.43 19.74 12.51
N GLU A 160 -14.23 19.04 13.33
CA GLU A 160 -14.43 17.60 13.25
C GLU A 160 -15.20 17.21 11.96
N GLU A 161 -16.28 17.91 11.67
CA GLU A 161 -17.05 17.74 10.42
C GLU A 161 -16.21 18.05 9.18
N THR A 162 -15.34 19.06 9.25
CA THR A 162 -14.44 19.44 8.15
C THR A 162 -13.40 18.33 7.88
N GLU A 163 -12.78 17.79 8.93
CA GLU A 163 -11.79 16.69 8.79
C GLU A 163 -12.45 15.43 8.22
N GLU A 164 -13.61 15.03 8.71
CA GLU A 164 -14.35 13.87 8.19
C GLU A 164 -14.73 14.06 6.71
N MET A 165 -15.18 15.25 6.32
CA MET A 165 -15.52 15.57 4.94
C MET A 165 -14.29 15.50 4.03
N ILE A 166 -13.17 16.06 4.44
CA ILE A 166 -11.92 16.02 3.66
C ILE A 166 -11.44 14.60 3.49
N ASP A 167 -11.44 13.78 4.53
CA ASP A 167 -11.02 12.38 4.46
C ASP A 167 -11.94 11.57 3.54
N HIS A 168 -13.23 11.84 3.58
CA HIS A 168 -14.19 11.22 2.67
C HIS A 168 -13.93 11.62 1.21
N LEU A 169 -13.71 12.90 0.93
CA LEU A 169 -13.38 13.40 -0.41
C LEU A 169 -12.04 12.84 -0.92
N ARG A 170 -11.01 12.80 -0.08
CA ARG A 170 -9.73 12.18 -0.41
C ARG A 170 -9.93 10.74 -0.86
N LYS A 171 -10.68 9.96 -0.10
CA LYS A 171 -10.98 8.56 -0.42
C LYS A 171 -11.67 8.42 -1.77
N ILE A 172 -12.71 9.21 -2.02
CA ILE A 172 -13.45 9.22 -3.29
C ILE A 172 -12.52 9.50 -4.48
N VAL A 173 -11.66 10.51 -4.36
CA VAL A 173 -10.70 10.89 -5.41
C VAL A 173 -9.68 9.78 -5.63
N MET A 174 -9.14 9.18 -4.56
CA MET A 174 -8.17 8.10 -4.65
C MET A 174 -8.77 6.82 -5.27
N GLU A 175 -10.04 6.57 -5.08
CA GLU A 175 -10.77 5.47 -5.71
C GLU A 175 -11.12 5.72 -7.19
N GLY A 176 -10.75 6.89 -7.73
CA GLY A 176 -10.98 7.26 -9.13
C GLY A 176 -12.44 7.61 -9.42
N ASN A 177 -13.20 7.99 -8.40
CA ASN A 177 -14.55 8.49 -8.56
C ASN A 177 -14.52 9.91 -9.14
N GLY A 178 -15.36 10.17 -10.12
CA GLY A 178 -15.47 11.52 -10.70
C GLY A 178 -16.29 12.45 -9.81
N VAL A 179 -16.16 13.76 -10.05
CA VAL A 179 -16.94 14.81 -9.36
C VAL A 179 -18.45 14.55 -9.38
N GLN A 180 -18.93 13.79 -10.37
CA GLN A 180 -20.35 13.44 -10.51
C GLN A 180 -20.85 12.46 -9.43
N GLU A 181 -19.95 11.75 -8.76
CA GLU A 181 -20.29 10.81 -7.67
C GLU A 181 -20.19 11.46 -6.30
N LEU A 182 -19.85 12.77 -6.25
CA LEU A 182 -19.76 13.57 -5.03
C LEU A 182 -21.10 14.24 -4.65
N TRP A 183 -22.13 14.11 -5.49
CA TRP A 183 -23.47 14.69 -5.30
C TRP A 183 -24.50 13.53 -5.29
#